data_7f2fab1d5fe786a24c7c2e2a0746485e
#
_entry.id   7f2fab1d5fe786a24c7c2e2a0746485e
#
_cell.length_a   1.000
_cell.length_b   1.000
_cell.length_c   1.000
_cell.angle_alpha   90.00
_cell.angle_beta   90.00
_cell.angle_gamma   90.00
#
_symmetry.space_group_name_H-M   'P 1'
#
loop_
_entity.id
_entity.type
_entity.pdbx_description
1 polymer ?
#
loop_
_entity_poly.entity_id
_entity_poly.type
_entity_poly.pdbx_seq_one_letter_code
_entity_poly.pdbx_strand_id
1 'polypeptide(L)'
;MPGEARERGQGMVEYALLIALIAIVVVAVLSMLGQSLYNVFYGITEALQSQCGKVGEQTFRSYAGEGSPAPPGALTLPYPTGGRITQRYWFCHKGLDIASASGEPVRAIAPGTVKFAGWSDQGYGNLVVIDHGGYQSLYAHLKTTPSVTTGQAVNVGTLVGVMGSTGLSTGPHLHFEIRLGSEVVDPVPLLH
;
A
#
# COMPACT_ATOMS: atom_id res chain seq x y z
N MET A 1 28.86 28.35 -61.92
CA MET A 1 27.48 28.10 -61.42
C MET A 1 27.44 28.08 -59.90
N PRO A 2 27.31 29.22 -59.19
CA PRO A 2 27.29 29.27 -57.70
C PRO A 2 25.89 29.33 -57.08
N GLY A 3 24.82 29.28 -57.90
CA GLY A 3 23.45 29.48 -57.37
C GLY A 3 22.76 28.26 -56.74
N GLU A 4 22.97 27.04 -57.24
CA GLU A 4 22.25 25.83 -56.83
C GLU A 4 22.61 25.28 -55.46
N ALA A 5 23.80 25.51 -54.98
CA ALA A 5 24.24 25.02 -53.64
C ALA A 5 23.61 25.83 -52.50
N ARG A 6 23.24 27.11 -52.77
CA ARG A 6 22.68 28.00 -51.76
C ARG A 6 21.18 27.73 -51.54
N GLU A 7 20.44 27.35 -52.58
CA GLU A 7 19.01 27.01 -52.46
C GLU A 7 18.79 25.68 -51.74
N ARG A 8 19.63 24.68 -51.94
CA ARG A 8 19.54 23.37 -51.24
C ARG A 8 19.85 23.49 -49.75
N GLY A 9 20.75 24.39 -49.33
CA GLY A 9 21.05 24.66 -47.94
C GLY A 9 19.92 25.36 -47.20
N GLN A 10 19.22 26.27 -47.85
CA GLN A 10 18.12 27.03 -47.28
C GLN A 10 16.92 26.15 -46.98
N GLY A 11 16.51 25.25 -47.87
CA GLY A 11 15.42 24.32 -47.67
C GLY A 11 15.68 23.35 -46.50
N MET A 12 16.93 22.86 -46.30
CA MET A 12 17.25 21.98 -45.17
C MET A 12 17.13 22.67 -43.82
N VAL A 13 17.49 23.95 -43.73
CA VAL A 13 17.35 24.74 -42.50
C VAL A 13 15.86 25.00 -42.19
N GLU A 14 15.05 25.28 -43.20
CA GLU A 14 13.60 25.47 -43.03
C GLU A 14 12.89 24.19 -42.52
N TYR A 15 13.24 23.01 -43.11
CA TYR A 15 12.71 21.74 -42.60
C TYR A 15 13.18 21.39 -41.19
N ALA A 16 14.45 21.70 -40.87
CA ALA A 16 14.95 21.46 -39.50
C ALA A 16 14.23 22.33 -38.46
N LEU A 17 13.96 23.61 -38.81
CA LEU A 17 13.18 24.52 -37.97
C LEU A 17 11.72 24.07 -37.81
N LEU A 18 11.09 23.57 -38.86
CA LEU A 18 9.74 23.06 -38.84
C LEU A 18 9.64 21.80 -37.91
N ILE A 19 10.58 20.86 -38.03
CA ILE A 19 10.64 19.68 -37.21
C ILE A 19 10.85 20.08 -35.74
N ALA A 20 11.74 21.02 -35.46
CA ALA A 20 11.97 21.50 -34.09
C ALA A 20 10.71 22.15 -33.50
N LEU A 21 9.99 22.95 -34.27
CA LEU A 21 8.73 23.56 -33.84
C LEU A 21 7.66 22.51 -33.52
N ILE A 22 7.49 21.53 -34.42
CA ILE A 22 6.55 20.41 -34.20
C ILE A 22 6.91 19.64 -32.92
N ALA A 23 8.19 19.34 -32.69
CA ALA A 23 8.63 18.66 -31.51
C ALA A 23 8.30 19.41 -30.21
N ILE A 24 8.51 20.74 -30.19
CA ILE A 24 8.18 21.60 -29.06
C ILE A 24 6.67 21.60 -28.80
N VAL A 25 5.85 21.71 -29.82
CA VAL A 25 4.38 21.69 -29.69
C VAL A 25 3.90 20.33 -29.17
N VAL A 26 4.44 19.23 -29.67
CA VAL A 26 4.10 17.87 -29.23
C VAL A 26 4.46 17.67 -27.75
N VAL A 27 5.66 18.09 -27.32
CA VAL A 27 6.07 18.01 -25.91
C VAL A 27 5.16 18.85 -25.02
N ALA A 28 4.80 20.07 -25.44
CA ALA A 28 3.89 20.93 -24.68
C ALA A 28 2.50 20.29 -24.53
N VAL A 29 1.93 19.74 -25.60
CA VAL A 29 0.63 19.07 -25.59
C VAL A 29 0.66 17.81 -24.69
N LEU A 30 1.69 16.99 -24.80
CA LEU A 30 1.85 15.80 -23.94
C LEU A 30 2.00 16.18 -22.46
N SER A 31 2.71 17.28 -22.15
CA SER A 31 2.83 17.78 -20.78
C SER A 31 1.49 18.26 -20.21
N MET A 32 0.70 18.97 -21.01
CA MET A 32 -0.64 19.42 -20.61
C MET A 32 -1.61 18.25 -20.42
N LEU A 33 -1.58 17.27 -21.34
CA LEU A 33 -2.42 16.05 -21.22
C LEU A 33 -2.05 15.23 -19.98
N GLY A 34 -0.74 15.08 -19.70
CA GLY A 34 -0.25 14.38 -18.51
C GLY A 34 -0.77 15.02 -17.21
N GLN A 35 -0.74 16.35 -17.11
CA GLN A 35 -1.27 17.07 -15.96
C GLN A 35 -2.79 16.93 -15.83
N SER A 36 -3.53 17.00 -16.94
CA SER A 36 -4.99 16.82 -16.94
C SER A 36 -5.38 15.40 -16.53
N LEU A 37 -4.70 14.38 -17.05
CA LEU A 37 -4.91 12.99 -16.64
C LEU A 37 -4.59 12.79 -15.16
N TYR A 38 -3.46 13.31 -14.68
CA TYR A 38 -3.11 13.27 -13.26
C TYR A 38 -4.22 13.90 -12.39
N ASN A 39 -4.71 15.09 -12.75
CA ASN A 39 -5.76 15.77 -11.99
C ASN A 39 -7.08 15.00 -11.99
N VAL A 40 -7.45 14.36 -13.11
CA VAL A 40 -8.65 13.49 -13.20
C VAL A 40 -8.48 12.26 -12.29
N PHE A 41 -7.35 11.55 -12.38
CA PHE A 41 -7.08 10.39 -11.52
C PHE A 41 -7.00 10.79 -10.05
N TYR A 42 -6.36 11.90 -9.72
CA TYR A 42 -6.30 12.42 -8.36
C TYR A 42 -7.70 12.76 -7.82
N GLY A 43 -8.51 13.45 -8.62
CA GLY A 43 -9.91 13.75 -8.25
C GLY A 43 -10.77 12.50 -8.06
N ILE A 44 -10.58 11.46 -8.87
CA ILE A 44 -11.25 10.16 -8.70
C ILE A 44 -10.79 9.48 -7.42
N THR A 45 -9.49 9.47 -7.13
CA THR A 45 -8.97 8.87 -5.88
C THR A 45 -9.44 9.62 -4.65
N GLU A 46 -9.48 10.95 -4.66
CA GLU A 46 -10.06 11.74 -3.56
C GLU A 46 -11.56 11.49 -3.40
N ALA A 47 -12.31 11.43 -4.50
CA ALA A 47 -13.74 11.16 -4.46
C ALA A 47 -14.02 9.75 -3.90
N LEU A 48 -13.26 8.73 -4.30
CA LEU A 48 -13.36 7.38 -3.76
C LEU A 48 -12.95 7.34 -2.28
N GLN A 49 -11.89 8.05 -1.90
CA GLN A 49 -11.42 8.12 -0.52
C GLN A 49 -12.40 8.86 0.39
N SER A 50 -13.07 9.90 -0.11
CA SER A 50 -14.15 10.59 0.61
C SER A 50 -15.40 9.72 0.80
N GLN A 51 -15.69 8.84 -0.15
CA GLN A 51 -16.74 7.82 -0.01
C GLN A 51 -16.34 6.76 1.01
N CYS A 52 -15.07 6.34 1.03
CA CYS A 52 -14.55 5.41 2.02
C CYS A 52 -14.75 5.92 3.45
N GLY A 53 -14.54 7.22 3.71
CA GLY A 53 -14.79 7.83 5.03
C GLY A 53 -16.26 7.84 5.45
N LYS A 54 -17.21 7.95 4.49
CA LYS A 54 -18.64 8.01 4.77
C LYS A 54 -19.32 6.64 4.89
N VAL A 55 -18.79 5.64 4.23
CA VAL A 55 -19.36 4.28 4.21
C VAL A 55 -19.00 3.48 5.47
N GLY A 56 -17.93 3.85 6.18
CA GLY A 56 -17.49 3.16 7.41
C GLY A 56 -18.53 3.11 8.53
N GLU A 57 -19.50 4.03 8.54
CA GLU A 57 -20.48 4.12 9.62
C GLU A 57 -21.80 3.37 9.34
N GLN A 58 -22.16 3.11 8.09
CA GLN A 58 -23.47 2.54 7.74
C GLN A 58 -23.46 1.10 7.20
N THR A 59 -22.35 0.56 6.73
CA THR A 59 -22.33 -0.74 6.02
C THR A 59 -21.75 -1.91 6.81
N PHE A 60 -21.48 -1.77 8.09
CA PHE A 60 -20.97 -2.84 8.95
C PHE A 60 -21.87 -4.10 9.01
N ARG A 61 -23.09 -4.02 8.51
CA ARG A 61 -24.08 -5.11 8.58
C ARG A 61 -24.28 -5.93 7.31
N SER A 62 -23.81 -5.50 6.14
CA SER A 62 -24.19 -6.15 4.87
C SER A 62 -23.07 -6.83 4.08
N TYR A 63 -21.81 -6.70 4.45
CA TYR A 63 -20.68 -7.32 3.75
C TYR A 63 -20.07 -8.55 4.44
N ALA A 64 -20.80 -9.18 5.34
CA ALA A 64 -20.37 -10.44 5.95
C ALA A 64 -20.48 -11.67 5.01
N GLY A 65 -20.62 -11.48 3.70
CA GLY A 65 -21.05 -12.54 2.81
C GLY A 65 -20.28 -12.82 1.53
N GLU A 66 -19.27 -12.02 1.15
CA GLU A 66 -18.50 -12.37 -0.06
C GLU A 66 -17.01 -12.41 0.25
N GLY A 67 -16.57 -13.62 0.55
CA GLY A 67 -15.19 -13.92 0.92
C GLY A 67 -14.21 -13.64 -0.21
N SER A 68 -13.16 -12.93 0.10
CA SER A 68 -11.88 -13.04 -0.62
C SER A 68 -11.48 -14.52 -0.68
N PRO A 69 -10.90 -15.02 -1.79
CA PRO A 69 -10.51 -16.41 -1.88
C PRO A 69 -9.62 -16.81 -0.70
N ALA A 70 -10.04 -17.83 0.03
CA ALA A 70 -9.24 -18.41 1.08
C ALA A 70 -7.93 -18.97 0.47
N PRO A 71 -6.77 -18.79 1.12
CA PRO A 71 -5.53 -19.41 0.68
C PRO A 71 -5.68 -20.93 0.61
N PRO A 72 -4.98 -21.60 -0.34
CA PRO A 72 -5.06 -23.04 -0.49
C PRO A 72 -4.51 -23.75 0.75
N GLY A 73 -5.36 -24.53 1.40
CA GLY A 73 -5.05 -25.26 2.64
C GLY A 73 -5.53 -24.50 3.87
N ALA A 74 -6.17 -25.23 4.79
CA ALA A 74 -6.67 -24.65 6.04
C ALA A 74 -5.51 -24.15 6.92
N LEU A 75 -5.05 -22.91 6.65
CA LEU A 75 -4.08 -22.25 7.50
C LEU A 75 -4.81 -21.77 8.76
N THR A 76 -4.45 -22.32 9.89
CA THR A 76 -4.93 -21.88 11.20
C THR A 76 -3.80 -21.10 11.86
N LEU A 77 -3.95 -19.79 12.00
CA LEU A 77 -2.93 -18.89 12.50
C LEU A 77 -3.38 -18.27 13.83
N PRO A 78 -2.49 -18.06 14.80
CA PRO A 78 -2.84 -17.37 16.04
C PRO A 78 -3.08 -15.88 15.78
N TYR A 79 -3.88 -15.23 16.62
CA TYR A 79 -3.98 -13.77 16.63
C TYR A 79 -2.62 -13.13 16.94
N PRO A 80 -2.23 -12.06 16.22
CA PRO A 80 -0.93 -11.39 16.41
C PRO A 80 -0.83 -10.64 17.74
N THR A 81 -1.97 -10.32 18.37
CA THR A 81 -2.04 -9.54 19.60
C THR A 81 -3.39 -9.77 20.29
N GLY A 82 -3.46 -9.47 21.59
CA GLY A 82 -4.73 -9.34 22.30
C GLY A 82 -5.47 -8.07 21.95
N GLY A 83 -6.78 -8.04 22.23
CA GLY A 83 -7.58 -6.85 22.02
C GLY A 83 -8.92 -7.11 21.35
N ARG A 84 -9.59 -6.02 20.95
CA ARG A 84 -10.90 -6.04 20.30
C ARG A 84 -10.75 -5.65 18.84
N ILE A 85 -11.34 -6.42 17.93
CA ILE A 85 -11.45 -6.04 16.52
C ILE A 85 -12.30 -4.77 16.44
N THR A 86 -11.72 -3.71 15.88
CA THR A 86 -12.38 -2.42 15.67
C THR A 86 -12.74 -2.17 14.23
N GLN A 87 -11.96 -2.72 13.28
CA GLN A 87 -12.26 -2.63 11.87
C GLN A 87 -11.85 -3.93 11.16
N ARG A 88 -12.76 -4.46 10.34
CA ARG A 88 -12.53 -5.66 9.53
C ARG A 88 -12.06 -5.28 8.13
N TYR A 89 -11.53 -6.28 7.39
CA TYR A 89 -11.22 -6.16 5.98
C TYR A 89 -12.48 -5.83 5.15
N TRP A 90 -12.36 -4.85 4.26
CA TRP A 90 -13.36 -4.50 3.26
C TRP A 90 -12.72 -3.66 2.14
N PHE A 91 -13.51 -3.23 1.13
CA PHE A 91 -12.98 -2.56 -0.07
C PHE A 91 -12.04 -1.37 0.24
N CYS A 92 -12.39 -0.52 1.21
CA CYS A 92 -11.61 0.68 1.58
C CYS A 92 -10.66 0.46 2.77
N HIS A 93 -10.69 -0.70 3.41
CA HIS A 93 -9.80 -1.05 4.51
C HIS A 93 -9.15 -2.41 4.24
N LYS A 94 -7.94 -2.37 3.78
CA LYS A 94 -7.18 -3.56 3.39
C LYS A 94 -6.40 -4.14 4.57
N GLY A 95 -7.14 -4.66 5.57
CA GLY A 95 -6.54 -5.23 6.75
C GLY A 95 -7.54 -5.50 7.87
N LEU A 96 -7.03 -5.83 9.03
CA LEU A 96 -7.75 -6.06 10.27
C LEU A 96 -7.20 -5.12 11.34
N ASP A 97 -8.05 -4.28 11.93
CA ASP A 97 -7.64 -3.44 13.05
C ASP A 97 -8.04 -4.07 14.38
N ILE A 98 -7.05 -4.23 15.27
CA ILE A 98 -7.21 -4.77 16.62
C ILE A 98 -6.76 -3.70 17.61
N ALA A 99 -7.69 -3.14 18.38
CA ALA A 99 -7.40 -2.12 19.38
C ALA A 99 -7.20 -2.73 20.76
N SER A 100 -6.16 -2.25 21.45
CA SER A 100 -5.86 -2.57 22.85
C SER A 100 -5.09 -1.41 23.50
N ALA A 101 -4.58 -1.59 24.69
CA ALA A 101 -3.74 -0.61 25.35
C ALA A 101 -2.43 -0.36 24.56
N SER A 102 -1.99 0.90 24.52
CA SER A 102 -0.66 1.22 23.98
C SER A 102 0.43 0.49 24.74
N GLY A 103 1.28 -0.26 24.03
CA GLY A 103 2.30 -1.12 24.62
C GLY A 103 1.94 -2.60 24.66
N GLU A 104 0.71 -2.99 24.25
CA GLU A 104 0.34 -4.41 24.11
C GLU A 104 1.31 -5.13 23.16
N PRO A 105 1.82 -6.32 23.52
CA PRO A 105 2.73 -7.08 22.67
C PRO A 105 2.11 -7.49 21.33
N VAL A 106 2.87 -7.28 20.25
CA VAL A 106 2.55 -7.75 18.90
C VAL A 106 3.53 -8.84 18.51
N ARG A 107 3.02 -9.99 18.05
CA ARG A 107 3.83 -11.19 17.80
C ARG A 107 3.64 -11.74 16.40
N ALA A 108 4.68 -12.36 15.87
CA ALA A 108 4.64 -13.06 14.58
C ALA A 108 3.64 -14.23 14.64
N ILE A 109 2.80 -14.33 13.62
CA ILE A 109 1.74 -15.36 13.51
C ILE A 109 2.26 -16.71 13.01
N ALA A 110 3.43 -16.76 12.39
CA ALA A 110 4.05 -17.93 11.79
C ALA A 110 5.57 -17.77 11.70
N PRO A 111 6.32 -18.87 11.47
CA PRO A 111 7.73 -18.81 11.13
C PRO A 111 7.95 -18.08 9.80
N GLY A 112 9.05 -17.35 9.67
CA GLY A 112 9.38 -16.63 8.45
C GLY A 112 10.64 -15.79 8.56
N THR A 113 10.87 -14.96 7.54
CA THR A 113 11.99 -14.02 7.49
C THR A 113 11.47 -12.59 7.40
N VAL A 114 11.97 -11.71 8.24
CA VAL A 114 11.60 -10.29 8.23
C VAL A 114 12.07 -9.64 6.93
N LYS A 115 11.15 -9.20 6.10
CA LYS A 115 11.44 -8.48 4.84
C LYS A 115 11.66 -6.99 5.07
N PHE A 116 10.97 -6.43 6.05
CA PHE A 116 11.07 -5.02 6.41
C PHE A 116 10.80 -4.84 7.90
N ALA A 117 11.58 -3.99 8.54
CA ALA A 117 11.37 -3.54 9.91
C ALA A 117 11.87 -2.09 10.04
N GLY A 118 10.97 -1.13 10.21
CA GLY A 118 11.31 0.29 10.26
C GLY A 118 10.12 1.21 10.07
N TRP A 119 10.41 2.48 9.75
CA TRP A 119 9.41 3.49 9.45
C TRP A 119 8.94 3.41 8.00
N SER A 120 7.64 3.55 7.77
CA SER A 120 7.00 3.63 6.45
C SER A 120 6.24 4.95 6.30
N ASP A 121 6.56 5.70 5.24
CA ASP A 121 5.89 6.97 4.90
C ASP A 121 4.53 6.76 4.20
N GLN A 122 4.13 5.51 3.95
CA GLN A 122 2.85 5.15 3.32
C GLN A 122 1.67 5.13 4.31
N GLY A 123 1.82 5.77 5.46
CA GLY A 123 0.78 5.82 6.49
C GLY A 123 0.89 4.74 7.56
N TYR A 124 1.65 3.68 7.37
CA TYR A 124 1.79 2.58 8.33
C TYR A 124 2.59 2.94 9.60
N GLY A 125 3.39 4.02 9.57
CA GLY A 125 4.29 4.37 10.67
C GLY A 125 5.37 3.32 10.90
N ASN A 126 5.62 2.93 12.14
CA ASN A 126 6.52 1.81 12.45
C ASN A 126 5.88 0.49 12.02
N LEU A 127 6.58 -0.24 11.16
CA LEU A 127 6.07 -1.36 10.38
C LEU A 127 7.02 -2.55 10.42
N VAL A 128 6.46 -3.75 10.52
CA VAL A 128 7.14 -5.02 10.25
C VAL A 128 6.41 -5.76 9.14
N VAL A 129 7.16 -6.32 8.19
CA VAL A 129 6.66 -7.24 7.17
C VAL A 129 7.47 -8.54 7.26
N ILE A 130 6.78 -9.68 7.37
CA ILE A 130 7.38 -11.01 7.45
C ILE A 130 6.94 -11.82 6.24
N ASP A 131 7.90 -12.46 5.58
CA ASP A 131 7.69 -13.42 4.50
C ASP A 131 7.69 -14.84 5.05
N HIS A 132 6.61 -15.57 4.80
CA HIS A 132 6.40 -16.94 5.25
C HIS A 132 6.57 -17.98 4.15
N GLY A 133 7.12 -17.56 2.97
CA GLY A 133 7.40 -18.46 1.83
C GLY A 133 6.23 -18.68 0.86
N GLY A 134 5.03 -18.24 1.15
CA GLY A 134 3.84 -18.34 0.28
C GLY A 134 2.87 -17.20 0.51
N TYR A 135 3.03 -16.50 1.60
CA TYR A 135 2.27 -15.32 1.98
C TYR A 135 3.12 -14.41 2.86
N GLN A 136 2.67 -13.18 3.06
CA GLN A 136 3.31 -12.23 3.96
C GLN A 136 2.32 -11.77 5.03
N SER A 137 2.84 -11.46 6.22
CA SER A 137 2.12 -10.75 7.26
C SER A 137 2.71 -9.35 7.49
N LEU A 138 1.85 -8.37 7.77
CA LEU A 138 2.21 -6.98 7.97
C LEU A 138 1.64 -6.49 9.30
N TYR A 139 2.47 -5.80 10.08
CA TYR A 139 2.17 -5.30 11.43
C TYR A 139 2.50 -3.82 11.49
N ALA A 140 1.49 -2.96 11.49
CA ALA A 140 1.65 -1.51 11.41
C ALA A 140 1.24 -0.77 12.69
N HIS A 141 1.50 0.53 12.69
CA HIS A 141 1.23 1.48 13.79
C HIS A 141 1.94 1.13 15.10
N LEU A 142 3.06 0.39 15.02
CA LEU A 142 3.84 0.01 16.20
C LEU A 142 4.35 1.27 16.93
N LYS A 143 4.42 1.20 18.25
CA LYS A 143 4.73 2.35 19.14
C LYS A 143 6.14 2.89 18.95
N THR A 144 7.09 1.97 18.81
CA THR A 144 8.52 2.26 18.74
C THR A 144 9.14 1.55 17.54
N THR A 145 10.42 1.77 17.31
CA THR A 145 11.21 0.94 16.40
C THR A 145 10.93 -0.55 16.66
N PRO A 146 10.69 -1.34 15.61
CA PRO A 146 10.42 -2.78 15.74
C PRO A 146 11.46 -3.52 16.59
N SER A 147 11.00 -4.59 17.26
CA SER A 147 11.85 -5.45 18.09
C SER A 147 12.67 -6.48 17.28
N VAL A 148 12.51 -6.46 15.95
CA VAL A 148 13.17 -7.34 15.00
C VAL A 148 13.83 -6.49 13.91
N THR A 149 14.76 -7.08 13.15
CA THR A 149 15.49 -6.42 12.07
C THR A 149 15.28 -7.12 10.74
N THR A 150 15.39 -6.39 9.64
CA THR A 150 15.32 -6.95 8.27
C THR A 150 16.35 -8.06 8.08
N GLY A 151 15.92 -9.18 7.50
CA GLY A 151 16.70 -10.39 7.33
C GLY A 151 16.65 -11.36 8.51
N GLN A 152 16.11 -10.97 9.65
CA GLN A 152 16.00 -11.83 10.82
C GLN A 152 14.98 -12.96 10.58
N ALA A 153 15.36 -14.20 10.92
CA ALA A 153 14.43 -15.32 11.01
C ALA A 153 13.63 -15.21 12.31
N VAL A 154 12.33 -15.46 12.22
CA VAL A 154 11.40 -15.44 13.35
C VAL A 154 10.57 -16.72 13.40
N ASN A 155 10.11 -17.08 14.58
CA ASN A 155 9.17 -18.18 14.82
C ASN A 155 7.80 -17.58 15.20
N VAL A 156 6.76 -18.43 15.17
CA VAL A 156 5.46 -18.08 15.76
C VAL A 156 5.64 -17.59 17.21
N GLY A 157 4.96 -16.51 17.57
CA GLY A 157 5.04 -15.92 18.91
C GLY A 157 6.25 -15.01 19.17
N THR A 158 7.22 -14.90 18.22
CA THR A 158 8.32 -13.93 18.32
C THR A 158 7.76 -12.51 18.45
N LEU A 159 8.23 -11.74 19.45
CA LEU A 159 7.85 -10.34 19.63
C LEU A 159 8.39 -9.51 18.46
N VAL A 160 7.48 -8.91 17.69
CA VAL A 160 7.86 -8.03 16.54
C VAL A 160 7.80 -6.56 16.92
N GLY A 161 7.05 -6.21 17.95
CA GLY A 161 6.91 -4.85 18.46
C GLY A 161 5.82 -4.76 19.51
N VAL A 162 5.42 -3.54 19.82
CA VAL A 162 4.31 -3.25 20.72
C VAL A 162 3.32 -2.31 20.08
N MET A 163 2.04 -2.47 20.37
CA MET A 163 0.95 -1.66 19.84
C MET A 163 1.14 -0.19 20.13
N GLY A 164 0.94 0.64 19.10
CA GLY A 164 1.06 2.09 19.17
C GLY A 164 -0.01 2.80 18.35
N SER A 165 0.32 4.01 17.91
CA SER A 165 -0.53 4.86 17.07
C SER A 165 0.34 5.72 16.16
N THR A 166 1.40 5.13 15.57
CA THR A 166 2.30 5.83 14.66
C THR A 166 1.77 5.82 13.24
N GLY A 167 2.16 6.80 12.41
CA GLY A 167 1.65 6.96 11.07
C GLY A 167 0.23 7.52 11.03
N LEU A 168 -0.59 7.09 10.06
CA LEU A 168 -2.01 7.49 9.94
C LEU A 168 -2.88 6.63 10.85
N SER A 169 -3.01 7.05 12.11
CA SER A 169 -3.74 6.32 13.14
C SER A 169 -4.51 7.30 14.04
N THR A 170 -5.74 6.95 14.41
CA THR A 170 -6.62 7.75 15.27
C THR A 170 -6.51 7.37 16.75
N GLY A 171 -5.79 6.32 17.09
CA GLY A 171 -5.61 5.82 18.46
C GLY A 171 -4.87 4.49 18.49
N PRO A 172 -4.52 3.97 19.69
CA PRO A 172 -3.75 2.73 19.80
C PRO A 172 -4.49 1.53 19.20
N HIS A 173 -3.95 0.98 18.11
CA HIS A 173 -4.39 -0.25 17.47
C HIS A 173 -3.24 -0.89 16.66
N LEU A 174 -3.35 -2.17 16.38
CA LEU A 174 -2.57 -2.86 15.38
C LEU A 174 -3.39 -2.88 14.08
N HIS A 175 -2.83 -2.34 13.00
CA HIS A 175 -3.30 -2.64 11.66
C HIS A 175 -2.54 -3.85 11.13
N PHE A 176 -3.28 -4.92 10.83
CA PHE A 176 -2.73 -6.22 10.47
C PHE A 176 -3.22 -6.66 9.08
N GLU A 177 -2.28 -7.06 8.22
CA GLU A 177 -2.60 -7.57 6.88
C GLU A 177 -2.01 -8.96 6.66
N ILE A 178 -2.71 -9.76 5.84
CA ILE A 178 -2.15 -10.95 5.20
C ILE A 178 -2.16 -10.72 3.70
N ARG A 179 -1.03 -10.95 3.04
CA ARG A 179 -0.84 -10.73 1.61
C ARG A 179 -0.48 -12.03 0.89
N LEU A 180 -1.19 -12.34 -0.18
CA LEU A 180 -0.89 -13.41 -1.14
C LEU A 180 -0.35 -12.75 -2.41
N GLY A 181 0.97 -12.79 -2.61
CA GLY A 181 1.62 -12.00 -3.66
C GLY A 181 1.40 -10.50 -3.45
N SER A 182 0.73 -9.84 -4.40
CA SER A 182 0.38 -8.41 -4.32
C SER A 182 -1.00 -8.14 -3.71
N GLU A 183 -1.84 -9.15 -3.49
CA GLU A 183 -3.20 -9.01 -2.95
C GLU A 183 -3.24 -9.09 -1.43
N VAL A 184 -3.98 -8.16 -0.81
CA VAL A 184 -4.35 -8.24 0.61
C VAL A 184 -5.63 -9.04 0.72
N VAL A 185 -5.64 -10.04 1.58
CA VAL A 185 -6.80 -10.90 1.83
C VAL A 185 -7.40 -10.63 3.22
N ASP A 186 -8.67 -11.03 3.44
CA ASP A 186 -9.28 -10.93 4.77
C ASP A 186 -8.54 -11.83 5.76
N PRO A 187 -7.93 -11.29 6.83
CA PRO A 187 -7.22 -12.10 7.82
C PRO A 187 -8.14 -12.94 8.70
N VAL A 188 -9.38 -12.51 8.93
CA VAL A 188 -10.28 -13.11 9.94
C VAL A 188 -10.53 -14.60 9.73
N PRO A 189 -10.81 -15.11 8.52
CA PRO A 189 -11.00 -16.55 8.31
C PRO A 189 -9.77 -17.41 8.58
N LEU A 190 -8.60 -16.81 8.70
CA LEU A 190 -7.31 -17.48 8.88
C LEU A 190 -6.84 -17.48 10.35
N LEU A 191 -7.45 -16.62 11.20
CA LEU A 191 -7.07 -16.43 12.58
C LEU A 191 -7.98 -17.20 13.54
N HIS A 192 -7.37 -17.89 14.53
CA HIS A 192 -8.07 -18.70 15.54
C HIS A 192 -7.44 -18.55 16.93
#